data_4b2b8a54bda4bcc11231ec650b1f59e6
#
_entry.id   4b2b8a54bda4bcc11231ec650b1f59e6
#
_cell.length_a   1.000
_cell.length_b   1.000
_cell.length_c   1.000
_cell.angle_alpha   90.00
_cell.angle_beta   90.00
_cell.angle_gamma   90.00
#
_symmetry.space_group_name_H-M   'P 1'
#
loop_
_entity.id
_entity.type
_entity.pdbx_description
1 polymer ?
#
loop_
_entity_poly.entity_id
_entity_poly.type
_entity_poly.pdbx_seq_one_letter_code
_entity_poly.pdbx_strand_id
1 'polypeptide(L)'
;MTYRILIVGAGINGVSTALWLNRFGHDVTLMDPHLPGTGASFGNAGLIAQWALVPVTEPGLIRKIPKYLLSQYTPLFLKWRYLPTLAPWLVKFLSHANETGAKAASDGLAPILSDAVEQHKALAAGTSAQDWIADSAFGYAYKTYSDFQHDAYGWAIKQAHGLSPEILTNDTVQEAEPALGPGIKCLAVLKGQGHILNPHGYINALYQAFIKEGGRFIQTAVQDFLFENKRIKTVVTDQGTFDCDKLVLTAGIWSKPLMGKLGLNVPLETERGYHVVYKNPSLVPKHPMMMTVGKFAVTPMSDGLRCAGTVEFGGIKLGPSSGPVKLIRKRVAQYFPHMTYEDTEEWMGFRPSTPDSLPLIGELGSTGVFTGFGHQHVGLTAGPKTGRLIAGLIEGQLPNIDLSPYAPERYRRS
;
A
#
# COMPACT_ATOMS: atom_id res chain seq x y z
N MET A 1 -4.77 -19.66 -25.10
CA MET A 1 -4.29 -18.70 -26.14
C MET A 1 -3.21 -17.83 -25.53
N THR A 2 -2.12 -17.55 -26.22
CA THR A 2 -1.11 -16.60 -25.76
C THR A 2 -1.52 -15.18 -26.19
N TYR A 3 -1.64 -14.26 -25.22
CA TYR A 3 -1.94 -12.85 -25.48
C TYR A 3 -0.66 -12.01 -25.41
N ARG A 4 -0.62 -10.94 -26.21
CA ARG A 4 0.33 -9.82 -26.01
C ARG A 4 -0.27 -8.88 -24.98
N ILE A 5 0.36 -8.78 -23.81
CA ILE A 5 -0.16 -8.02 -22.68
C ILE A 5 0.80 -6.89 -22.34
N LEU A 6 0.28 -5.66 -22.34
CA LEU A 6 1.02 -4.50 -21.86
C LEU A 6 0.57 -4.17 -20.44
N ILE A 7 1.53 -3.93 -19.54
CA ILE A 7 1.28 -3.54 -18.16
C ILE A 7 1.90 -2.18 -17.93
N VAL A 8 1.08 -1.22 -17.49
CA VAL A 8 1.49 0.16 -17.25
C VAL A 8 1.65 0.40 -15.75
N GLY A 9 2.89 0.69 -15.34
CA GLY A 9 3.29 0.88 -13.95
C GLY A 9 4.07 -0.32 -13.39
N ALA A 10 5.34 -0.10 -13.05
CA ALA A 10 6.27 -1.11 -12.54
C ALA A 10 6.46 -1.07 -11.01
N GLY A 11 5.41 -0.69 -10.26
CA GLY A 11 5.32 -0.90 -8.82
C GLY A 11 5.02 -2.35 -8.47
N ILE A 12 4.81 -2.65 -7.18
CA ILE A 12 4.54 -4.03 -6.72
C ILE A 12 3.36 -4.68 -7.46
N ASN A 13 2.26 -3.95 -7.72
CA ASN A 13 1.10 -4.51 -8.42
C ASN A 13 1.44 -4.89 -9.87
N GLY A 14 2.17 -4.02 -10.58
CA GLY A 14 2.56 -4.28 -11.97
C GLY A 14 3.55 -5.44 -12.10
N VAL A 15 4.60 -5.44 -11.27
CA VAL A 15 5.59 -6.53 -11.28
C VAL A 15 4.96 -7.86 -10.88
N SER A 16 4.08 -7.87 -9.87
CA SER A 16 3.35 -9.08 -9.46
C SER A 16 2.45 -9.61 -10.58
N THR A 17 1.70 -8.71 -11.24
CA THR A 17 0.84 -9.08 -12.36
C THR A 17 1.66 -9.61 -13.53
N ALA A 18 2.77 -8.94 -13.86
CA ALA A 18 3.66 -9.32 -14.94
C ALA A 18 4.23 -10.75 -14.74
N LEU A 19 4.72 -11.04 -13.54
CA LEU A 19 5.29 -12.34 -13.23
C LEU A 19 4.25 -13.46 -13.28
N TRP A 20 3.03 -13.24 -12.75
CA TRP A 20 1.94 -14.23 -12.84
C TRP A 20 1.51 -14.49 -14.29
N LEU A 21 1.32 -13.43 -15.11
CA LEU A 21 0.92 -13.56 -16.51
C LEU A 21 2.00 -14.25 -17.35
N ASN A 22 3.26 -13.94 -17.08
CA ASN A 22 4.38 -14.60 -17.76
C ASN A 22 4.41 -16.11 -17.45
N ARG A 23 4.15 -16.49 -16.17
CA ARG A 23 4.04 -17.90 -15.75
C ARG A 23 2.82 -18.62 -16.35
N PHE A 24 1.77 -17.88 -16.72
CA PHE A 24 0.65 -18.43 -17.51
C PHE A 24 0.95 -18.54 -19.00
N GLY A 25 2.14 -18.17 -19.46
CA GLY A 25 2.60 -18.34 -20.82
C GLY A 25 2.19 -17.23 -21.78
N HIS A 26 1.92 -16.03 -21.28
CA HIS A 26 1.64 -14.86 -22.11
C HIS A 26 2.90 -14.11 -22.51
N ASP A 27 2.81 -13.33 -23.59
CA ASP A 27 3.83 -12.38 -24.02
C ASP A 27 3.63 -11.05 -23.29
N VAL A 28 4.42 -10.81 -22.22
CA VAL A 28 4.21 -9.71 -21.29
C VAL A 28 5.28 -8.65 -21.42
N THR A 29 4.85 -7.39 -21.59
CA THR A 29 5.72 -6.22 -21.56
C THR A 29 5.27 -5.26 -20.46
N LEU A 30 6.17 -4.99 -19.52
CA LEU A 30 5.99 -4.03 -18.42
C LEU A 30 6.52 -2.65 -18.87
N MET A 31 5.75 -1.59 -18.64
CA MET A 31 6.07 -0.21 -19.04
C MET A 31 6.00 0.74 -17.85
N ASP A 32 7.04 1.55 -17.66
CA ASP A 32 7.08 2.62 -16.65
C ASP A 32 8.12 3.67 -17.07
N PRO A 33 7.91 4.95 -16.85
CA PRO A 33 8.94 5.97 -17.12
C PRO A 33 10.16 5.87 -16.19
N HIS A 34 10.03 5.15 -15.09
CA HIS A 34 11.09 4.93 -14.10
C HIS A 34 11.44 3.45 -13.97
N LEU A 35 12.56 3.14 -13.35
CA LEU A 35 12.97 1.76 -13.06
C LEU A 35 11.95 1.09 -12.10
N PRO A 36 11.77 -0.25 -12.22
CA PRO A 36 10.82 -0.98 -11.39
C PRO A 36 11.05 -0.78 -9.89
N GLY A 37 9.95 -0.64 -9.14
CA GLY A 37 9.97 -0.52 -7.68
C GLY A 37 10.39 0.84 -7.12
N THR A 38 10.69 1.85 -7.94
CA THR A 38 11.19 3.16 -7.48
C THR A 38 10.10 4.17 -7.08
N GLY A 39 8.82 3.86 -7.34
CA GLY A 39 7.68 4.69 -6.96
C GLY A 39 7.24 4.53 -5.51
N ALA A 40 5.93 4.59 -5.25
CA ALA A 40 5.36 4.46 -3.89
C ALA A 40 5.76 3.16 -3.17
N SER A 41 6.06 2.12 -3.92
CA SER A 41 6.50 0.82 -3.39
C SER A 41 7.87 0.88 -2.71
N PHE A 42 8.79 1.74 -3.18
CA PHE A 42 10.14 1.94 -2.64
C PHE A 42 10.10 2.27 -1.15
N GLY A 43 9.28 3.25 -0.78
CA GLY A 43 9.22 3.78 0.57
C GLY A 43 8.16 3.14 1.45
N ASN A 44 7.63 1.99 1.06
CA ASN A 44 6.68 1.26 1.90
C ASN A 44 7.31 0.86 3.23
N ALA A 45 6.48 0.75 4.27
CA ALA A 45 6.90 0.31 5.60
C ALA A 45 7.37 -1.16 5.66
N GLY A 46 7.29 -1.90 4.56
CA GLY A 46 7.68 -3.31 4.48
C GLY A 46 6.72 -4.29 5.15
N LEU A 47 5.59 -3.83 5.67
CA LEU A 47 4.64 -4.66 6.37
C LEU A 47 3.80 -5.50 5.41
N ILE A 48 3.69 -6.81 5.66
CA ILE A 48 2.64 -7.66 5.07
C ILE A 48 1.48 -7.64 6.06
N ALA A 49 0.65 -6.61 5.93
CA ALA A 49 -0.30 -6.19 6.95
C ALA A 49 -1.68 -6.85 6.77
N GLN A 50 -1.80 -8.16 7.05
CA GLN A 50 -3.07 -8.90 7.04
C GLN A 50 -4.11 -8.28 7.99
N TRP A 51 -3.66 -7.56 8.99
CA TRP A 51 -4.42 -6.89 10.03
C TRP A 51 -4.87 -5.46 9.66
N ALA A 52 -4.52 -4.93 8.49
CA ALA A 52 -4.86 -3.57 8.07
C ALA A 52 -6.31 -3.45 7.56
N LEU A 53 -7.24 -3.96 8.34
CA LEU A 53 -8.67 -4.06 8.02
C LEU A 53 -9.48 -2.83 8.45
N VAL A 54 -8.94 -2.02 9.37
CA VAL A 54 -9.60 -0.81 9.86
C VAL A 54 -9.36 0.32 8.86
N PRO A 55 -10.40 0.81 8.15
CA PRO A 55 -10.23 1.88 7.19
C PRO A 55 -9.91 3.21 7.88
N VAL A 56 -9.29 4.13 7.15
CA VAL A 56 -9.04 5.49 7.65
C VAL A 56 -10.36 6.24 7.89
N THR A 57 -11.42 5.88 7.19
CA THR A 57 -12.78 6.42 7.32
C THR A 57 -13.53 5.86 8.54
N GLU A 58 -12.91 5.95 9.72
CA GLU A 58 -13.56 5.52 10.96
C GLU A 58 -14.78 6.41 11.31
N PRO A 59 -15.80 5.85 11.95
CA PRO A 59 -16.91 6.63 12.52
C PRO A 59 -16.40 7.73 13.47
N GLY A 60 -16.96 8.92 13.33
CA GLY A 60 -16.55 10.09 14.15
C GLY A 60 -15.28 10.80 13.67
N LEU A 61 -14.67 10.41 12.55
CA LEU A 61 -13.51 11.08 11.96
C LEU A 61 -13.75 12.59 11.76
N ILE A 62 -14.94 12.97 11.28
CA ILE A 62 -15.32 14.37 11.04
C ILE A 62 -15.10 15.24 12.30
N ARG A 63 -15.43 14.74 13.48
CA ARG A 63 -15.24 15.45 14.75
C ARG A 63 -13.76 15.57 15.16
N LYS A 64 -12.92 14.66 14.67
CA LYS A 64 -11.47 14.64 14.98
C LYS A 64 -10.65 15.53 14.03
N ILE A 65 -11.15 15.85 12.81
CA ILE A 65 -10.44 16.62 11.79
C ILE A 65 -9.93 17.98 12.29
N PRO A 66 -10.70 18.84 12.96
CA PRO A 66 -10.19 20.13 13.44
C PRO A 66 -8.98 19.95 14.35
N LYS A 67 -9.03 19.00 15.29
CA LYS A 67 -7.90 18.67 16.17
C LYS A 67 -6.69 18.18 15.36
N TYR A 68 -6.90 17.38 14.32
CA TYR A 68 -5.81 16.87 13.49
C TYR A 68 -5.14 17.97 12.65
N LEU A 69 -5.90 18.92 12.12
CA LEU A 69 -5.36 19.99 11.29
C LEU A 69 -4.72 21.13 12.09
N LEU A 70 -5.18 21.38 13.31
CA LEU A 70 -4.69 22.47 14.16
C LEU A 70 -3.49 22.08 15.02
N SER A 71 -3.21 20.79 15.20
CA SER A 71 -2.11 20.31 16.04
C SER A 71 -0.92 19.84 15.21
N GLN A 72 0.23 20.46 15.38
CA GLN A 72 1.50 20.01 14.78
C GLN A 72 2.03 18.68 15.37
N TYR A 73 1.32 18.08 16.31
CA TYR A 73 1.66 16.79 16.94
C TYR A 73 0.84 15.63 16.37
N THR A 74 -0.02 15.88 15.39
CA THR A 74 -0.85 14.87 14.75
C THR A 74 -0.19 14.38 13.44
N PRO A 75 -0.45 13.14 13.01
CA PRO A 75 0.17 12.57 11.84
C PRO A 75 -0.45 13.04 10.52
N LEU A 76 -1.42 13.96 10.56
CA LEU A 76 -2.11 14.51 9.38
C LEU A 76 -1.63 15.93 9.08
N PHE A 77 -1.12 16.14 7.88
CA PHE A 77 -0.64 17.41 7.37
C PHE A 77 -1.43 17.83 6.13
N LEU A 78 -1.60 19.13 5.94
CA LEU A 78 -2.29 19.70 4.79
C LEU A 78 -1.52 20.90 4.24
N LYS A 79 -1.24 20.88 2.94
CA LYS A 79 -0.84 22.11 2.24
C LYS A 79 -2.09 22.92 1.92
N TRP A 80 -2.35 23.94 2.70
CA TRP A 80 -3.58 24.75 2.63
C TRP A 80 -3.94 25.26 1.23
N ARG A 81 -2.92 25.57 0.43
CA ARG A 81 -3.11 25.96 -0.98
C ARG A 81 -3.73 24.85 -1.84
N TYR A 82 -3.62 23.61 -1.40
CA TYR A 82 -4.16 22.44 -2.10
C TYR A 82 -5.61 22.13 -1.72
N LEU A 83 -6.12 22.71 -0.64
CA LEU A 83 -7.45 22.42 -0.11
C LEU A 83 -8.58 22.58 -1.16
N PRO A 84 -8.62 23.61 -2.01
CA PRO A 84 -9.69 23.73 -3.04
C PRO A 84 -9.69 22.55 -4.04
N THR A 85 -8.52 22.03 -4.40
CA THR A 85 -8.38 20.86 -5.28
C THR A 85 -8.78 19.57 -4.57
N LEU A 86 -8.47 19.45 -3.28
CA LEU A 86 -8.76 18.28 -2.43
C LEU A 86 -10.26 18.20 -2.07
N ALA A 87 -10.95 19.33 -1.93
CA ALA A 87 -12.29 19.41 -1.37
C ALA A 87 -13.32 18.44 -2.00
N PRO A 88 -13.41 18.30 -3.33
CA PRO A 88 -14.36 17.36 -3.94
C PRO A 88 -14.10 15.89 -3.56
N TRP A 89 -12.82 15.49 -3.45
CA TRP A 89 -12.44 14.18 -3.00
C TRP A 89 -12.73 13.99 -1.49
N LEU A 90 -12.41 15.01 -0.68
CA LEU A 90 -12.61 14.98 0.76
C LEU A 90 -14.11 14.83 1.12
N VAL A 91 -15.00 15.47 0.40
CA VAL A 91 -16.46 15.30 0.59
C VAL A 91 -16.86 13.84 0.36
N LYS A 92 -16.38 13.21 -0.71
CA LYS A 92 -16.64 11.79 -0.99
C LYS A 92 -16.01 10.89 0.09
N PHE A 93 -14.79 11.17 0.50
CA PHE A 93 -14.11 10.41 1.56
C PHE A 93 -14.87 10.48 2.89
N LEU A 94 -15.32 11.67 3.28
CA LEU A 94 -16.07 11.87 4.51
C LEU A 94 -17.48 11.25 4.48
N SER A 95 -18.09 11.11 3.30
CA SER A 95 -19.38 10.40 3.18
C SER A 95 -19.28 8.90 3.52
N HIS A 96 -18.08 8.31 3.44
CA HIS A 96 -17.80 6.94 3.89
C HIS A 96 -17.38 6.87 5.36
N ALA A 97 -17.17 8.01 6.08
CA ALA A 97 -16.72 8.03 7.47
C ALA A 97 -17.89 7.79 8.47
N ASN A 98 -18.55 6.66 8.31
CA ASN A 98 -19.65 6.18 9.15
C ASN A 98 -19.55 4.65 9.33
N GLU A 99 -20.38 4.07 10.18
CA GLU A 99 -20.35 2.63 10.50
C GLU A 99 -20.55 1.74 9.26
N THR A 100 -21.49 2.09 8.39
CA THR A 100 -21.78 1.33 7.16
C THR A 100 -20.59 1.38 6.21
N GLY A 101 -20.03 2.57 5.97
CA GLY A 101 -18.86 2.75 5.10
C GLY A 101 -17.61 2.04 5.65
N ALA A 102 -17.37 2.17 6.96
CA ALA A 102 -16.25 1.50 7.62
C ALA A 102 -16.38 -0.03 7.57
N LYS A 103 -17.59 -0.55 7.78
CA LYS A 103 -17.86 -1.99 7.67
C LYS A 103 -17.64 -2.47 6.22
N ALA A 104 -18.21 -1.78 5.23
CA ALA A 104 -18.06 -2.14 3.82
C ALA A 104 -16.59 -2.13 3.38
N ALA A 105 -15.82 -1.13 3.83
CA ALA A 105 -14.38 -1.06 3.56
C ALA A 105 -13.61 -2.22 4.23
N SER A 106 -13.91 -2.55 5.49
CA SER A 106 -13.28 -3.67 6.20
C SER A 106 -13.61 -5.02 5.54
N ASP A 107 -14.90 -5.26 5.24
CA ASP A 107 -15.35 -6.49 4.56
C ASP A 107 -14.71 -6.63 3.16
N GLY A 108 -14.49 -5.50 2.47
CA GLY A 108 -13.80 -5.50 1.18
C GLY A 108 -12.27 -5.60 1.31
N LEU A 109 -11.63 -5.13 2.38
CA LEU A 109 -10.19 -5.29 2.57
C LEU A 109 -9.82 -6.71 2.99
N ALA A 110 -10.62 -7.37 3.82
CA ALA A 110 -10.30 -8.69 4.35
C ALA A 110 -10.01 -9.74 3.27
N PRO A 111 -10.81 -9.91 2.20
CA PRO A 111 -10.54 -10.91 1.18
C PRO A 111 -9.23 -10.72 0.42
N ILE A 112 -8.73 -9.49 0.29
CA ILE A 112 -7.47 -9.21 -0.43
C ILE A 112 -6.24 -9.15 0.48
N LEU A 113 -6.40 -9.16 1.82
CA LEU A 113 -5.32 -9.04 2.78
C LEU A 113 -5.09 -10.30 3.62
N SER A 114 -6.13 -11.10 3.89
CA SER A 114 -6.10 -12.19 4.89
C SER A 114 -5.05 -13.28 4.64
N ASP A 115 -4.70 -13.54 3.39
CA ASP A 115 -3.70 -14.53 2.96
C ASP A 115 -2.46 -13.88 2.33
N ALA A 116 -2.17 -12.61 2.69
CA ALA A 116 -1.11 -11.85 2.02
C ALA A 116 0.27 -12.49 2.19
N VAL A 117 0.60 -13.06 3.33
CA VAL A 117 1.89 -13.73 3.56
C VAL A 117 2.05 -14.91 2.59
N GLU A 118 1.02 -15.73 2.46
CA GLU A 118 0.98 -16.87 1.55
C GLU A 118 1.08 -16.43 0.08
N GLN A 119 0.40 -15.33 -0.29
CA GLN A 119 0.45 -14.78 -1.65
C GLN A 119 1.85 -14.23 -1.98
N HIS A 120 2.52 -13.58 -1.02
CA HIS A 120 3.91 -13.15 -1.18
C HIS A 120 4.85 -14.36 -1.37
N LYS A 121 4.73 -15.38 -0.51
CA LYS A 121 5.54 -16.60 -0.61
C LYS A 121 5.28 -17.34 -1.93
N ALA A 122 4.03 -17.46 -2.35
CA ALA A 122 3.66 -18.12 -3.62
C ALA A 122 4.24 -17.39 -4.84
N LEU A 123 4.16 -16.05 -4.87
CA LEU A 123 4.73 -15.26 -5.96
C LEU A 123 6.26 -15.35 -6.00
N ALA A 124 6.92 -15.29 -4.84
CA ALA A 124 8.37 -15.34 -4.71
C ALA A 124 8.97 -16.74 -4.91
N ALA A 125 8.14 -17.80 -4.88
CA ALA A 125 8.60 -19.18 -4.94
C ALA A 125 9.51 -19.44 -6.17
N GLY A 126 10.67 -20.05 -5.91
CA GLY A 126 11.68 -20.36 -6.95
C GLY A 126 12.48 -19.15 -7.45
N THR A 127 12.38 -18.00 -6.78
CA THR A 127 13.13 -16.77 -7.10
C THR A 127 13.94 -16.28 -5.91
N SER A 128 14.93 -15.40 -6.13
CA SER A 128 15.66 -14.72 -5.06
C SER A 128 14.80 -13.74 -4.23
N ALA A 129 13.56 -13.50 -4.65
CA ALA A 129 12.64 -12.68 -3.88
C ALA A 129 12.21 -13.34 -2.56
N GLN A 130 12.33 -14.67 -2.43
CA GLN A 130 12.04 -15.39 -1.18
C GLN A 130 12.87 -14.88 -0.01
N ASP A 131 14.13 -14.53 -0.26
CA ASP A 131 15.09 -14.11 0.77
C ASP A 131 14.75 -12.75 1.40
N TRP A 132 13.83 -12.02 0.79
CA TRP A 132 13.35 -10.72 1.27
C TRP A 132 12.10 -10.82 2.15
N ILE A 133 11.51 -12.00 2.31
CA ILE A 133 10.30 -12.22 3.10
C ILE A 133 10.70 -12.81 4.45
N ALA A 134 10.39 -12.12 5.54
CA ALA A 134 10.62 -12.60 6.90
C ALA A 134 9.28 -12.92 7.58
N ASP A 135 9.18 -14.11 8.16
CA ASP A 135 8.11 -14.43 9.10
C ASP A 135 8.31 -13.65 10.39
N SER A 136 7.26 -13.08 10.94
CA SER A 136 7.33 -12.26 12.14
C SER A 136 6.02 -12.27 12.93
N ALA A 137 6.03 -11.63 14.10
CA ALA A 137 4.84 -11.09 14.72
C ALA A 137 4.68 -9.62 14.32
N PHE A 138 3.55 -9.02 14.70
CA PHE A 138 3.33 -7.58 14.59
C PHE A 138 2.80 -7.02 15.91
N GLY A 139 3.43 -5.97 16.43
CA GLY A 139 3.06 -5.33 17.68
C GLY A 139 2.28 -4.03 17.51
N TYR A 140 1.29 -3.80 18.37
CA TYR A 140 0.70 -2.48 18.59
C TYR A 140 1.18 -1.97 19.94
N ALA A 141 2.02 -0.93 19.94
CA ALA A 141 2.62 -0.38 21.14
C ALA A 141 1.79 0.79 21.68
N TYR A 142 1.22 0.61 22.88
CA TYR A 142 0.42 1.60 23.59
C TYR A 142 1.18 2.11 24.81
N LYS A 143 0.92 3.37 25.23
CA LYS A 143 1.47 3.90 26.46
C LYS A 143 0.97 3.15 27.68
N THR A 144 -0.33 2.85 27.71
CA THR A 144 -0.98 2.18 28.83
C THR A 144 -1.96 1.11 28.34
N TYR A 145 -2.34 0.19 29.22
CA TYR A 145 -3.41 -0.76 28.94
C TYR A 145 -4.77 -0.07 28.70
N SER A 146 -5.03 1.05 29.37
CA SER A 146 -6.23 1.87 29.14
C SER A 146 -6.27 2.41 27.71
N ASP A 147 -5.13 2.82 27.12
CA ASP A 147 -5.08 3.26 25.71
C ASP A 147 -5.44 2.11 24.75
N PHE A 148 -5.02 0.88 25.06
CA PHE A 148 -5.45 -0.30 24.31
C PHE A 148 -6.96 -0.51 24.41
N GLN A 149 -7.54 -0.40 25.61
CA GLN A 149 -8.99 -0.54 25.80
C GLN A 149 -9.78 0.56 25.04
N HIS A 150 -9.25 1.78 24.93
CA HIS A 150 -9.87 2.85 24.14
C HIS A 150 -9.84 2.59 22.63
N ASP A 151 -8.98 1.70 22.13
CA ASP A 151 -8.93 1.26 20.71
C ASP A 151 -9.88 0.08 20.43
N ALA A 152 -10.89 -0.13 21.30
CA ALA A 152 -11.80 -1.27 21.22
C ALA A 152 -12.51 -1.42 19.87
N TYR A 153 -12.88 -0.30 19.22
CA TYR A 153 -13.51 -0.32 17.91
C TYR A 153 -12.61 -0.98 16.84
N GLY A 154 -11.34 -0.57 16.76
CA GLY A 154 -10.38 -1.14 15.83
C GLY A 154 -10.09 -2.62 16.11
N TRP A 155 -10.07 -3.01 17.39
CA TRP A 155 -9.87 -4.40 17.78
C TRP A 155 -11.11 -5.26 17.51
N ALA A 156 -12.31 -4.74 17.72
CA ALA A 156 -13.54 -5.46 17.38
C ALA A 156 -13.61 -5.83 15.90
N ILE A 157 -13.21 -4.91 15.01
CA ILE A 157 -13.11 -5.20 13.56
C ILE A 157 -12.11 -6.34 13.30
N LYS A 158 -10.89 -6.24 13.86
CA LYS A 158 -9.85 -7.27 13.67
C LYS A 158 -10.30 -8.64 14.20
N GLN A 159 -10.94 -8.67 15.37
CA GLN A 159 -11.46 -9.91 16.00
C GLN A 159 -12.58 -10.53 15.18
N ALA A 160 -13.46 -9.72 14.56
CA ALA A 160 -14.50 -10.21 13.66
C ALA A 160 -13.93 -10.96 12.44
N HIS A 161 -12.68 -10.65 12.07
CA HIS A 161 -11.93 -11.34 11.01
C HIS A 161 -10.88 -12.33 11.55
N GLY A 162 -11.02 -12.81 12.79
CA GLY A 162 -10.21 -13.87 13.37
C GLY A 162 -8.84 -13.43 13.91
N LEU A 163 -8.56 -12.13 14.00
CA LEU A 163 -7.29 -11.59 14.50
C LEU A 163 -7.39 -11.23 15.99
N SER A 164 -6.85 -12.08 16.86
CA SER A 164 -6.82 -11.85 18.31
C SER A 164 -5.38 -11.64 18.78
N PRO A 165 -5.09 -10.55 19.52
CA PRO A 165 -3.75 -10.27 20.01
C PRO A 165 -3.46 -11.00 21.30
N GLU A 166 -2.19 -11.33 21.52
CA GLU A 166 -1.62 -11.57 22.85
C GLU A 166 -1.31 -10.21 23.48
N ILE A 167 -1.70 -10.00 24.73
CA ILE A 167 -1.50 -8.74 25.43
C ILE A 167 -0.40 -8.86 26.45
N LEU A 168 0.65 -8.06 26.29
CA LEU A 168 1.75 -7.91 27.24
C LEU A 168 1.61 -6.56 27.93
N THR A 169 1.89 -6.53 29.25
CA THR A 169 1.74 -5.29 30.06
C THR A 169 2.92 -5.10 31.00
N ASN A 170 3.25 -3.84 31.30
CA ASN A 170 4.31 -3.48 32.25
C ASN A 170 5.67 -4.12 31.91
N ASP A 171 6.27 -4.83 32.84
CA ASP A 171 7.63 -5.37 32.72
C ASP A 171 7.73 -6.41 31.59
N THR A 172 6.67 -7.18 31.34
CA THR A 172 6.65 -8.16 30.23
C THR A 172 6.79 -7.50 28.86
N VAL A 173 6.48 -6.20 28.73
CA VAL A 173 6.72 -5.45 27.48
C VAL A 173 8.22 -5.29 27.23
N GLN A 174 9.00 -4.87 28.23
CA GLN A 174 10.46 -4.68 28.11
C GLN A 174 11.20 -6.01 27.98
N GLU A 175 10.71 -7.10 28.61
CA GLU A 175 11.25 -8.44 28.44
C GLU A 175 11.05 -8.94 27.00
N ALA A 176 9.85 -8.70 26.42
CA ALA A 176 9.56 -9.08 25.05
C ALA A 176 10.31 -8.21 24.03
N GLU A 177 10.30 -6.88 24.23
CA GLU A 177 10.86 -5.86 23.32
C GLU A 177 11.80 -4.89 24.08
N PRO A 178 13.04 -5.30 24.37
CA PRO A 178 13.99 -4.48 25.13
C PRO A 178 14.36 -3.14 24.45
N ALA A 179 14.15 -3.04 23.14
CA ALA A 179 14.40 -1.80 22.39
C ALA A 179 13.41 -0.68 22.74
N LEU A 180 12.23 -1.01 23.25
CA LEU A 180 11.22 -0.01 23.60
C LEU A 180 11.60 0.72 24.90
N GLY A 181 11.42 2.03 24.89
CA GLY A 181 11.58 2.84 26.12
C GLY A 181 10.48 2.57 27.16
N PRO A 182 10.71 2.93 28.41
CA PRO A 182 9.82 2.65 29.55
C PRO A 182 8.47 3.36 29.45
N GLY A 183 8.28 4.24 28.48
CA GLY A 183 7.01 4.93 28.20
C GLY A 183 5.96 4.06 27.50
N ILE A 184 6.30 2.84 27.06
CA ILE A 184 5.37 1.85 26.51
C ILE A 184 5.07 0.81 27.58
N LYS A 185 3.82 0.69 27.98
CA LYS A 185 3.36 -0.18 29.07
C LYS A 185 2.34 -1.24 28.63
N CYS A 186 1.99 -1.27 27.32
CA CYS A 186 1.12 -2.28 26.76
C CYS A 186 1.51 -2.56 25.33
N LEU A 187 1.65 -3.83 24.97
CA LEU A 187 1.93 -4.31 23.64
C LEU A 187 0.91 -5.39 23.26
N ALA A 188 0.12 -5.13 22.22
CA ALA A 188 -0.79 -6.11 21.64
C ALA A 188 -0.12 -6.77 20.43
N VAL A 189 0.16 -8.08 20.52
CA VAL A 189 0.99 -8.84 19.58
C VAL A 189 0.12 -9.76 18.73
N LEU A 190 0.17 -9.60 17.42
CA LEU A 190 -0.41 -10.52 16.43
C LEU A 190 0.69 -11.47 15.94
N LYS A 191 0.51 -12.76 16.14
CA LYS A 191 1.42 -13.82 15.63
C LYS A 191 1.11 -14.19 14.19
N GLY A 192 2.03 -14.90 13.52
CA GLY A 192 1.81 -15.40 12.15
C GLY A 192 1.76 -14.30 11.08
N GLN A 193 2.44 -13.18 11.31
CA GLN A 193 2.55 -12.09 10.36
C GLN A 193 3.85 -12.21 9.55
N GLY A 194 4.05 -11.31 8.61
CA GLY A 194 5.29 -11.21 7.84
C GLY A 194 5.66 -9.76 7.55
N HIS A 195 6.90 -9.59 7.15
CA HIS A 195 7.36 -8.31 6.61
C HIS A 195 8.43 -8.51 5.54
N ILE A 196 8.62 -7.47 4.72
CA ILE A 196 9.63 -7.42 3.67
C ILE A 196 10.85 -6.69 4.20
N LEU A 197 12.00 -7.35 4.19
CA LEU A 197 13.27 -6.84 4.72
C LEU A 197 13.77 -5.58 3.97
N ASN A 198 13.45 -5.47 2.69
CA ASN A 198 13.65 -4.27 1.87
C ASN A 198 12.67 -4.27 0.69
N PRO A 199 11.66 -3.39 0.67
CA PRO A 199 10.66 -3.35 -0.39
C PRO A 199 11.24 -3.17 -1.79
N HIS A 200 12.27 -2.33 -1.96
CA HIS A 200 12.91 -2.14 -3.26
C HIS A 200 13.68 -3.39 -3.69
N GLY A 201 14.47 -3.98 -2.79
CA GLY A 201 15.19 -5.24 -3.06
C GLY A 201 14.25 -6.37 -3.45
N TYR A 202 13.14 -6.51 -2.72
CA TYR A 202 12.09 -7.50 -2.99
C TYR A 202 11.47 -7.33 -4.39
N ILE A 203 11.04 -6.12 -4.73
CA ILE A 203 10.40 -5.85 -6.04
C ILE A 203 11.41 -6.03 -7.17
N ASN A 204 12.66 -5.59 -6.97
CA ASN A 204 13.72 -5.81 -7.95
C ASN A 204 13.99 -7.31 -8.16
N ALA A 205 14.01 -8.12 -7.10
CA ALA A 205 14.18 -9.57 -7.22
C ALA A 205 13.03 -10.23 -8.00
N LEU A 206 11.77 -9.82 -7.76
CA LEU A 206 10.62 -10.25 -8.55
C LEU A 206 10.72 -9.81 -10.02
N TYR A 207 11.16 -8.57 -10.25
CA TYR A 207 11.37 -8.04 -11.60
C TYR A 207 12.48 -8.82 -12.34
N GLN A 208 13.60 -9.13 -11.69
CA GLN A 208 14.66 -9.93 -12.28
C GLN A 208 14.17 -11.35 -12.62
N ALA A 209 13.33 -11.95 -11.78
CA ALA A 209 12.68 -13.21 -12.09
C ALA A 209 11.78 -13.10 -13.35
N PHE A 210 10.95 -12.05 -13.44
CA PHE A 210 10.12 -11.76 -14.61
C PHE A 210 10.95 -11.65 -15.90
N ILE A 211 12.08 -10.93 -15.89
CA ILE A 211 12.98 -10.82 -17.05
C ILE A 211 13.61 -12.17 -17.38
N LYS A 212 14.10 -12.91 -16.38
CA LYS A 212 14.71 -14.23 -16.56
C LYS A 212 13.73 -15.25 -17.15
N GLU A 213 12.46 -15.14 -16.79
CA GLU A 213 11.37 -15.98 -17.31
C GLU A 213 10.87 -15.51 -18.70
N GLY A 214 11.52 -14.54 -19.37
CA GLY A 214 11.22 -14.10 -20.74
C GLY A 214 10.37 -12.84 -20.86
N GLY A 215 10.00 -12.22 -19.77
CA GLY A 215 9.28 -10.93 -19.77
C GLY A 215 10.13 -9.77 -20.29
N ARG A 216 9.49 -8.70 -20.74
CA ARG A 216 10.16 -7.50 -21.26
C ARG A 216 9.81 -6.26 -20.42
N PHE A 217 10.77 -5.34 -20.31
CA PHE A 217 10.57 -4.03 -19.74
C PHE A 217 10.94 -2.94 -20.73
N ILE A 218 10.06 -1.93 -20.86
CA ILE A 218 10.30 -0.74 -21.67
C ILE A 218 10.17 0.48 -20.76
N GLN A 219 11.25 1.23 -20.64
CA GLN A 219 11.23 2.49 -19.87
C GLN A 219 10.60 3.59 -20.72
N THR A 220 9.29 3.78 -20.60
CA THR A 220 8.50 4.71 -21.42
C THR A 220 7.29 5.24 -20.64
N ALA A 221 6.82 6.44 -20.99
CA ALA A 221 5.61 7.04 -20.44
C ALA A 221 4.41 6.83 -21.37
N VAL A 222 3.39 6.15 -20.87
CA VAL A 222 2.13 5.96 -21.61
C VAL A 222 1.35 7.26 -21.63
N GLN A 223 0.88 7.63 -22.84
CA GLN A 223 0.19 8.88 -23.09
C GLN A 223 -1.27 8.71 -23.48
N ASP A 224 -1.60 7.66 -24.28
CA ASP A 224 -2.94 7.45 -24.79
C ASP A 224 -3.22 5.99 -25.18
N PHE A 225 -4.46 5.72 -25.58
CA PHE A 225 -4.94 4.38 -25.96
C PHE A 225 -5.79 4.47 -27.23
N LEU A 226 -5.57 3.49 -28.15
CA LEU A 226 -6.40 3.35 -29.33
C LEU A 226 -7.20 2.05 -29.26
N PHE A 227 -8.45 2.15 -29.66
CA PHE A 227 -9.41 1.04 -29.63
C PHE A 227 -9.85 0.66 -31.04
N GLU A 228 -10.04 -0.62 -31.24
CA GLU A 228 -10.69 -1.17 -32.43
C GLU A 228 -11.87 -2.04 -31.97
N ASN A 229 -13.06 -1.82 -32.53
CA ASN A 229 -14.28 -2.53 -32.15
C ASN A 229 -14.55 -2.55 -30.62
N LYS A 230 -14.31 -1.43 -29.95
CA LYS A 230 -14.44 -1.23 -28.47
C LYS A 230 -13.43 -2.04 -27.65
N ARG A 231 -12.45 -2.70 -28.25
CA ARG A 231 -11.37 -3.39 -27.55
C ARG A 231 -10.06 -2.62 -27.69
N ILE A 232 -9.24 -2.69 -26.64
CA ILE A 232 -7.89 -2.12 -26.69
C ILE A 232 -7.10 -2.75 -27.85
N LYS A 233 -6.39 -1.91 -28.58
CA LYS A 233 -5.58 -2.34 -29.72
C LYS A 233 -4.14 -1.86 -29.61
N THR A 234 -3.96 -0.59 -29.22
CA THR A 234 -2.65 0.05 -29.24
C THR A 234 -2.49 0.99 -28.05
N VAL A 235 -1.33 0.95 -27.42
CA VAL A 235 -0.89 1.90 -26.39
C VAL A 235 0.04 2.92 -27.02
N VAL A 236 -0.24 4.20 -26.85
CA VAL A 236 0.58 5.32 -27.32
C VAL A 236 1.50 5.78 -26.21
N THR A 237 2.80 5.88 -26.50
CA THR A 237 3.81 6.32 -25.54
C THR A 237 4.64 7.46 -26.11
N ASP A 238 5.55 8.01 -25.30
CA ASP A 238 6.55 9.00 -25.74
C ASP A 238 7.64 8.43 -26.66
N GLN A 239 7.71 7.10 -26.82
CA GLN A 239 8.68 6.40 -27.69
C GLN A 239 8.04 5.71 -28.90
N GLY A 240 6.73 5.92 -29.13
CA GLY A 240 5.99 5.30 -30.22
C GLY A 240 4.76 4.54 -29.76
N THR A 241 4.28 3.63 -30.60
CA THR A 241 3.05 2.87 -30.36
C THR A 241 3.33 1.38 -30.22
N PHE A 242 2.56 0.72 -29.35
CA PHE A 242 2.70 -0.71 -29.08
C PHE A 242 1.33 -1.38 -29.16
N ASP A 243 1.19 -2.36 -30.04
CA ASP A 243 -0.03 -3.16 -30.14
C ASP A 243 -0.13 -4.18 -29.04
N CYS A 244 -1.36 -4.40 -28.54
CA CYS A 244 -1.65 -5.39 -27.51
C CYS A 244 -3.04 -6.02 -27.69
N ASP A 245 -3.22 -7.19 -27.10
CA ASP A 245 -4.50 -7.87 -26.99
C ASP A 245 -5.20 -7.54 -25.66
N LYS A 246 -4.40 -7.23 -24.62
CA LYS A 246 -4.84 -6.84 -23.28
C LYS A 246 -3.93 -5.75 -22.71
N LEU A 247 -4.51 -4.92 -21.86
CA LEU A 247 -3.84 -3.85 -21.14
C LEU A 247 -4.11 -3.97 -19.65
N VAL A 248 -3.11 -3.79 -18.81
CA VAL A 248 -3.27 -3.72 -17.35
C VAL A 248 -2.75 -2.38 -16.82
N LEU A 249 -3.58 -1.62 -16.10
CA LEU A 249 -3.22 -0.36 -15.47
C LEU A 249 -2.91 -0.57 -13.99
N THR A 250 -1.65 -0.34 -13.62
CA THR A 250 -1.11 -0.48 -12.25
C THR A 250 -0.25 0.72 -11.85
N ALA A 251 -0.41 1.87 -12.53
CA ALA A 251 0.43 3.06 -12.40
C ALA A 251 0.13 3.91 -11.13
N GLY A 252 -0.47 3.33 -10.08
CA GLY A 252 -0.72 4.04 -8.83
C GLY A 252 -1.55 5.31 -9.03
N ILE A 253 -1.07 6.45 -8.52
CA ILE A 253 -1.77 7.74 -8.66
C ILE A 253 -1.82 8.23 -10.12
N TRP A 254 -0.83 7.85 -10.93
CA TRP A 254 -0.78 8.19 -12.36
C TRP A 254 -1.80 7.41 -13.20
N SER A 255 -2.47 6.40 -12.63
CA SER A 255 -3.63 5.79 -13.28
C SER A 255 -4.81 6.74 -13.44
N LYS A 256 -4.95 7.78 -12.59
CA LYS A 256 -6.06 8.75 -12.65
C LYS A 256 -6.22 9.42 -14.03
N PRO A 257 -5.19 10.10 -14.58
CA PRO A 257 -5.31 10.69 -15.91
C PRO A 257 -5.52 9.65 -17.02
N LEU A 258 -4.92 8.47 -16.91
CA LEU A 258 -5.09 7.39 -17.88
C LEU A 258 -6.51 6.83 -17.88
N MET A 259 -7.14 6.68 -16.71
CA MET A 259 -8.56 6.31 -16.61
C MET A 259 -9.49 7.36 -17.22
N GLY A 260 -9.13 8.64 -17.11
CA GLY A 260 -9.86 9.73 -17.80
C GLY A 260 -9.88 9.55 -19.31
N LYS A 261 -8.78 9.10 -19.93
CA LYS A 261 -8.70 8.79 -21.36
C LYS A 261 -9.53 7.55 -21.76
N LEU A 262 -9.76 6.65 -20.81
CA LEU A 262 -10.66 5.50 -20.95
C LEU A 262 -12.14 5.85 -20.65
N GLY A 263 -12.47 7.12 -20.48
CA GLY A 263 -13.82 7.59 -20.23
C GLY A 263 -14.34 7.38 -18.79
N LEU A 264 -13.46 7.08 -17.84
CA LEU A 264 -13.83 6.91 -16.44
C LEU A 264 -13.08 7.88 -15.51
N ASN A 265 -13.81 8.77 -14.88
CA ASN A 265 -13.24 9.73 -13.93
C ASN A 265 -13.19 9.15 -12.51
N VAL A 266 -12.11 8.45 -12.19
CA VAL A 266 -11.89 7.85 -10.88
C VAL A 266 -11.53 8.93 -9.87
N PRO A 267 -12.22 9.01 -8.71
CA PRO A 267 -11.89 9.96 -7.64
C PRO A 267 -10.68 9.45 -6.85
N LEU A 268 -9.51 9.51 -7.46
CA LEU A 268 -8.23 9.11 -6.87
C LEU A 268 -7.48 10.34 -6.36
N GLU A 269 -6.97 10.29 -5.14
CA GLU A 269 -6.16 11.34 -4.53
C GLU A 269 -4.84 10.78 -3.99
N THR A 270 -3.84 11.63 -3.83
CA THR A 270 -2.57 11.20 -3.26
C THR A 270 -2.46 11.54 -1.77
N GLU A 271 -2.26 10.51 -0.96
CA GLU A 271 -1.77 10.65 0.41
C GLU A 271 -0.25 10.55 0.39
N ARG A 272 0.43 11.66 0.63
CA ARG A 272 1.89 11.67 0.76
C ARG A 272 2.28 10.97 2.05
N GLY A 273 3.06 9.90 1.93
CA GLY A 273 3.65 9.17 3.04
C GLY A 273 5.12 9.51 3.18
N TYR A 274 5.58 9.58 4.41
CA TYR A 274 6.98 9.85 4.72
C TYR A 274 7.59 8.72 5.52
N HIS A 275 8.88 8.48 5.34
CA HIS A 275 9.64 7.65 6.26
C HIS A 275 11.02 8.26 6.56
N VAL A 276 11.59 7.81 7.68
CA VAL A 276 12.98 8.00 8.05
C VAL A 276 13.59 6.61 8.27
N VAL A 277 14.70 6.32 7.63
CA VAL A 277 15.52 5.14 7.89
C VAL A 277 16.68 5.55 8.78
N TYR A 278 16.85 4.90 9.91
CA TYR A 278 18.00 5.05 10.80
C TYR A 278 19.03 3.98 10.46
N LYS A 279 20.22 4.38 10.02
CA LYS A 279 21.29 3.49 9.59
C LYS A 279 22.12 3.01 10.78
N ASN A 280 22.46 1.74 10.76
CA ASN A 280 23.25 1.08 11.81
C ASN A 280 22.75 1.42 13.24
N PRO A 281 21.45 1.25 13.53
CA PRO A 281 20.91 1.56 14.83
C PRO A 281 21.43 0.58 15.89
N SER A 282 21.80 1.10 17.08
CA SER A 282 22.29 0.26 18.19
C SER A 282 21.20 -0.62 18.79
N LEU A 283 19.94 -0.28 18.59
CA LEU A 283 18.76 -1.01 19.06
C LEU A 283 17.74 -1.10 17.94
N VAL A 284 17.19 -2.29 17.74
CA VAL A 284 16.06 -2.54 16.85
C VAL A 284 15.02 -3.39 17.56
N PRO A 285 13.72 -3.16 17.35
CA PRO A 285 12.70 -4.08 17.86
C PRO A 285 12.84 -5.44 17.17
N LYS A 286 12.46 -6.50 17.90
CA LYS A 286 12.47 -7.87 17.37
C LYS A 286 11.48 -8.07 16.22
N HIS A 287 10.36 -7.34 16.29
CA HIS A 287 9.28 -7.41 15.31
C HIS A 287 8.85 -6.01 14.84
N PRO A 288 8.31 -5.91 13.63
CA PRO A 288 7.63 -4.69 13.20
C PRO A 288 6.50 -4.32 14.16
N MET A 289 6.28 -3.01 14.35
CA MET A 289 5.20 -2.55 15.21
C MET A 289 4.60 -1.21 14.78
N MET A 290 3.35 -1.00 15.20
CA MET A 290 2.66 0.28 15.14
C MET A 290 2.83 1.01 16.47
N MET A 291 3.44 2.17 16.44
CA MET A 291 3.48 3.11 17.56
C MET A 291 2.16 3.88 17.57
N THR A 292 1.19 3.43 18.37
CA THR A 292 -0.22 3.90 18.29
C THR A 292 -0.38 5.37 18.59
N VAL A 293 0.39 5.91 19.54
CA VAL A 293 0.35 7.34 19.90
C VAL A 293 0.93 8.24 18.78
N GLY A 294 1.94 7.76 18.09
CA GLY A 294 2.57 8.49 16.97
C GLY A 294 1.92 8.21 15.62
N LYS A 295 1.12 7.14 15.53
CA LYS A 295 0.52 6.60 14.30
C LYS A 295 1.56 6.40 13.18
N PHE A 296 2.67 5.77 13.52
CA PHE A 296 3.73 5.39 12.57
C PHE A 296 4.20 3.96 12.84
N ALA A 297 4.57 3.27 11.78
CA ALA A 297 5.15 1.93 11.84
C ALA A 297 6.65 2.02 12.04
N VAL A 298 7.19 1.06 12.78
CA VAL A 298 8.62 0.86 12.98
C VAL A 298 8.94 -0.55 12.49
N THR A 299 9.84 -0.67 11.52
CA THR A 299 10.16 -1.95 10.90
C THR A 299 11.67 -2.15 10.86
N PRO A 300 12.20 -3.22 11.48
CA PRO A 300 13.58 -3.62 11.26
C PRO A 300 13.74 -4.07 9.81
N MET A 301 14.68 -3.48 9.10
CA MET A 301 14.98 -3.79 7.69
C MET A 301 16.45 -4.10 7.50
N SER A 302 16.80 -4.66 6.35
CA SER A 302 18.19 -4.99 6.01
C SER A 302 19.10 -3.75 5.92
N ASP A 303 18.52 -2.56 5.71
CA ASP A 303 19.23 -1.29 5.58
C ASP A 303 19.14 -0.41 6.84
N GLY A 304 18.55 -0.90 7.94
CA GLY A 304 18.41 -0.19 9.21
C GLY A 304 17.02 -0.27 9.82
N LEU A 305 16.65 0.72 10.62
CA LEU A 305 15.31 0.81 11.23
C LEU A 305 14.48 1.82 10.44
N ARG A 306 13.45 1.33 9.73
CA ARG A 306 12.53 2.21 8.98
C ARG A 306 11.35 2.62 9.85
N CYS A 307 11.20 3.93 10.01
CA CYS A 307 10.08 4.55 10.72
C CYS A 307 9.19 5.26 9.70
N ALA A 308 8.05 4.66 9.35
CA ALA A 308 7.17 5.10 8.27
C ALA A 308 5.79 5.44 8.81
N GLY A 309 5.27 6.59 8.43
CA GLY A 309 3.92 7.01 8.86
C GLY A 309 3.58 8.35 8.27
N THR A 310 2.70 9.05 8.95
CA THR A 310 2.16 10.36 8.57
C THR A 310 1.41 10.36 7.24
N VAL A 311 0.52 11.30 7.10
CA VAL A 311 -0.22 11.58 5.86
C VAL A 311 -0.15 13.08 5.62
N GLU A 312 0.22 13.47 4.40
CA GLU A 312 0.11 14.85 3.96
C GLU A 312 -0.71 14.94 2.68
N PHE A 313 -1.73 15.80 2.67
CA PHE A 313 -2.44 16.18 1.45
C PHE A 313 -1.78 17.42 0.82
N GLY A 314 -1.34 17.27 -0.42
CA GLY A 314 -0.62 18.34 -1.13
C GLY A 314 -0.44 18.05 -2.62
N GLY A 315 -1.15 17.06 -3.16
CA GLY A 315 -1.08 16.65 -4.57
C GLY A 315 0.33 16.18 -4.98
N ILE A 316 0.56 16.00 -6.26
CA ILE A 316 1.83 15.47 -6.79
C ILE A 316 2.86 16.56 -7.16
N LYS A 317 2.41 17.81 -7.36
CA LYS A 317 3.26 18.89 -7.90
C LYS A 317 4.01 19.69 -6.85
N LEU A 318 3.49 19.77 -5.62
CA LEU A 318 4.15 20.52 -4.54
C LEU A 318 5.26 19.67 -3.92
N GLY A 319 6.41 20.27 -3.59
CA GLY A 319 7.53 19.58 -2.94
C GLY A 319 7.21 19.01 -1.55
N PRO A 320 8.07 18.17 -0.96
CA PRO A 320 7.89 17.61 0.37
C PRO A 320 7.85 18.70 1.46
N SER A 321 7.31 18.33 2.63
CA SER A 321 7.32 19.18 3.82
C SER A 321 8.25 18.62 4.90
N SER A 322 8.87 19.48 5.68
CA SER A 322 9.74 19.06 6.80
C SER A 322 8.95 18.61 8.05
N GLY A 323 7.70 19.05 8.20
CA GLY A 323 6.86 18.75 9.37
C GLY A 323 6.68 17.26 9.64
N PRO A 324 6.28 16.46 8.64
CA PRO A 324 6.12 15.01 8.78
C PRO A 324 7.38 14.31 9.29
N VAL A 325 8.52 14.61 8.70
CA VAL A 325 9.82 14.03 9.07
C VAL A 325 10.23 14.45 10.50
N LYS A 326 10.10 15.74 10.83
CA LYS A 326 10.37 16.24 12.19
C LYS A 326 9.50 15.52 13.25
N LEU A 327 8.24 15.25 12.92
CA LEU A 327 7.35 14.52 13.82
C LEU A 327 7.82 13.07 14.03
N ILE A 328 8.17 12.36 12.96
CA ILE A 328 8.71 10.99 13.04
C ILE A 328 9.98 10.99 13.92
N ARG A 329 10.96 11.86 13.64
CA ARG A 329 12.21 11.95 14.42
C ARG A 329 11.95 12.22 15.90
N LYS A 330 11.06 13.16 16.22
CA LYS A 330 10.66 13.47 17.60
C LYS A 330 10.07 12.25 18.30
N ARG A 331 9.22 11.49 17.63
CA ARG A 331 8.57 10.29 18.20
C ARG A 331 9.56 9.15 18.36
N VAL A 332 10.44 8.92 17.41
CA VAL A 332 11.49 7.90 17.55
C VAL A 332 12.38 8.20 18.75
N ALA A 333 12.87 9.42 18.92
CA ALA A 333 13.65 9.81 20.08
C ALA A 333 12.88 9.61 21.42
N GLN A 334 11.55 9.76 21.41
CA GLN A 334 10.71 9.54 22.58
C GLN A 334 10.54 8.05 22.94
N TYR A 335 10.40 7.17 21.93
CA TYR A 335 10.07 5.76 22.16
C TYR A 335 11.29 4.85 22.16
N PHE A 336 12.40 5.31 21.57
CA PHE A 336 13.70 4.62 21.56
C PHE A 336 14.78 5.55 22.10
N PRO A 337 14.69 5.98 23.39
CA PRO A 337 15.53 7.04 23.96
C PRO A 337 17.02 6.66 24.04
N HIS A 338 17.34 5.37 24.01
CA HIS A 338 18.72 4.86 24.11
C HIS A 338 19.28 4.43 22.74
N MET A 339 18.52 4.57 21.66
CA MET A 339 18.98 4.22 20.31
C MET A 339 19.97 5.25 19.79
N THR A 340 21.17 4.81 19.47
CA THR A 340 22.14 5.56 18.66
C THR A 340 22.13 5.04 17.23
N TYR A 341 22.56 5.84 16.28
CA TYR A 341 22.62 5.52 14.86
C TYR A 341 23.69 6.36 14.16
N GLU A 342 24.17 5.91 13.00
CA GLU A 342 25.22 6.60 12.27
C GLU A 342 24.66 7.73 11.40
N ASP A 343 23.58 7.47 10.65
CA ASP A 343 23.00 8.42 9.70
C ASP A 343 21.50 8.17 9.54
N THR A 344 20.81 9.04 8.81
CA THR A 344 19.39 8.90 8.50
C THR A 344 19.09 9.25 7.05
N GLU A 345 18.23 8.47 6.43
CA GLU A 345 17.67 8.75 5.10
C GLU A 345 16.20 9.09 5.19
N GLU A 346 15.77 10.11 4.45
CA GLU A 346 14.39 10.57 4.39
C GLU A 346 13.79 10.29 3.01
N TRP A 347 12.52 9.94 2.97
CA TRP A 347 11.81 9.72 1.73
C TRP A 347 10.36 10.14 1.82
N MET A 348 9.79 10.53 0.67
CA MET A 348 8.37 10.84 0.51
C MET A 348 7.82 10.20 -0.76
N GLY A 349 6.63 9.61 -0.68
CA GLY A 349 5.94 9.06 -1.84
C GLY A 349 4.45 9.28 -1.83
N PHE A 350 3.82 8.85 -2.93
CA PHE A 350 2.43 9.15 -3.27
C PHE A 350 1.57 7.88 -3.20
N ARG A 351 0.84 7.68 -2.08
CA ARG A 351 -0.12 6.59 -1.95
C ARG A 351 -1.39 6.93 -2.75
N PRO A 352 -1.84 6.06 -3.67
CA PRO A 352 -3.05 6.30 -4.46
C PRO A 352 -4.30 5.94 -3.64
N SER A 353 -5.05 6.93 -3.17
CA SER A 353 -6.18 6.72 -2.25
C SER A 353 -7.51 6.95 -2.92
N THR A 354 -8.39 5.97 -2.80
CA THR A 354 -9.81 6.03 -3.18
C THR A 354 -10.65 6.51 -1.99
N PRO A 355 -11.81 7.16 -2.20
CA PRO A 355 -12.63 7.65 -1.11
C PRO A 355 -13.24 6.54 -0.23
N ASP A 356 -13.51 5.37 -0.82
CA ASP A 356 -14.12 4.21 -0.18
C ASP A 356 -13.12 3.24 0.45
N SER A 357 -11.81 3.58 0.39
CA SER A 357 -10.69 2.76 0.89
C SER A 357 -10.45 1.44 0.16
N LEU A 358 -11.13 1.16 -0.95
CA LEU A 358 -10.95 -0.06 -1.74
C LEU A 358 -10.21 0.20 -3.05
N PRO A 359 -9.32 -0.71 -3.49
CA PRO A 359 -8.65 -0.60 -4.79
C PRO A 359 -9.62 -0.82 -5.95
N LEU A 360 -9.16 -0.51 -7.17
CA LEU A 360 -9.82 -0.90 -8.40
C LEU A 360 -9.13 -2.14 -8.94
N ILE A 361 -9.86 -3.27 -8.98
CA ILE A 361 -9.38 -4.56 -9.50
C ILE A 361 -10.46 -5.15 -10.40
N GLY A 362 -10.15 -5.39 -11.67
CA GLY A 362 -11.08 -5.98 -12.62
C GLY A 362 -10.93 -5.46 -14.03
N GLU A 363 -11.70 -6.00 -14.96
CA GLU A 363 -11.78 -5.53 -16.34
C GLU A 363 -12.69 -4.31 -16.43
N LEU A 364 -12.34 -3.33 -17.23
CA LEU A 364 -13.16 -2.17 -17.56
C LEU A 364 -14.15 -2.55 -18.68
N GLY A 365 -15.36 -2.93 -18.30
CA GLY A 365 -16.35 -3.46 -19.25
C GLY A 365 -15.82 -4.71 -19.96
N SER A 366 -15.97 -4.76 -21.28
CA SER A 366 -15.43 -5.85 -22.12
C SER A 366 -14.35 -5.31 -23.06
N THR A 367 -13.56 -4.36 -22.58
CA THR A 367 -12.59 -3.63 -23.42
C THR A 367 -11.23 -4.31 -23.55
N GLY A 368 -10.94 -5.31 -22.74
CA GLY A 368 -9.59 -5.88 -22.61
C GLY A 368 -8.65 -5.05 -21.75
N VAL A 369 -9.15 -4.00 -21.09
CA VAL A 369 -8.38 -3.17 -20.16
C VAL A 369 -8.69 -3.62 -18.73
N PHE A 370 -7.65 -3.98 -17.98
CA PHE A 370 -7.75 -4.39 -16.57
C PHE A 370 -7.12 -3.34 -15.65
N THR A 371 -7.57 -3.28 -14.43
CA THR A 371 -7.08 -2.34 -13.43
C THR A 371 -6.55 -3.05 -12.18
N GLY A 372 -5.49 -2.51 -11.57
CA GLY A 372 -4.89 -2.98 -10.32
C GLY A 372 -4.23 -1.83 -9.56
N PHE A 373 -4.99 -0.81 -9.13
CA PHE A 373 -4.45 0.37 -8.46
C PHE A 373 -5.40 0.92 -7.39
N GLY A 374 -4.97 1.94 -6.64
CA GLY A 374 -5.81 2.58 -5.63
C GLY A 374 -5.75 1.93 -4.24
N HIS A 375 -4.69 1.16 -3.95
CA HIS A 375 -4.52 0.37 -2.73
C HIS A 375 -4.12 1.19 -1.49
N GLN A 376 -4.07 2.50 -1.54
CA GLN A 376 -3.68 3.35 -0.41
C GLN A 376 -2.34 2.89 0.24
N HIS A 377 -2.37 2.59 1.54
CA HIS A 377 -1.21 2.12 2.30
C HIS A 377 -1.01 0.58 2.26
N VAL A 378 -1.98 -0.19 1.73
CA VAL A 378 -1.91 -1.66 1.69
C VAL A 378 -1.42 -2.22 0.34
N GLY A 379 -0.90 -1.38 -0.54
CA GLY A 379 -0.48 -1.80 -1.89
C GLY A 379 0.63 -2.85 -1.91
N LEU A 380 1.60 -2.78 -1.00
CA LEU A 380 2.61 -3.84 -0.87
C LEU A 380 1.95 -5.15 -0.42
N THR A 381 1.13 -5.11 0.62
CA THR A 381 0.45 -6.27 1.18
C THR A 381 -0.44 -6.99 0.14
N ALA A 382 -1.29 -6.22 -0.56
CA ALA A 382 -2.26 -6.78 -1.51
C ALA A 382 -1.67 -7.06 -2.90
N GLY A 383 -0.48 -6.57 -3.21
CA GLY A 383 0.10 -6.58 -4.55
C GLY A 383 0.17 -7.96 -5.20
N PRO A 384 0.76 -8.98 -4.56
CA PRO A 384 0.82 -10.34 -5.10
C PRO A 384 -0.55 -10.94 -5.40
N LYS A 385 -1.53 -10.77 -4.49
CA LYS A 385 -2.90 -11.24 -4.70
C LYS A 385 -3.61 -10.48 -5.81
N THR A 386 -3.47 -9.15 -5.85
CA THR A 386 -4.00 -8.32 -6.95
C THR A 386 -3.47 -8.82 -8.30
N GLY A 387 -2.16 -9.04 -8.39
CA GLY A 387 -1.54 -9.58 -9.62
C GLY A 387 -2.11 -10.94 -10.02
N ARG A 388 -2.27 -11.86 -9.06
CA ARG A 388 -2.84 -13.19 -9.29
C ARG A 388 -4.31 -13.12 -9.75
N LEU A 389 -5.12 -12.25 -9.12
CA LEU A 389 -6.52 -12.05 -9.51
C LEU A 389 -6.65 -11.54 -10.94
N ILE A 390 -5.87 -10.51 -11.31
CA ILE A 390 -5.87 -9.95 -12.66
C ILE A 390 -5.42 -11.00 -13.68
N ALA A 391 -4.36 -11.73 -13.38
CA ALA A 391 -3.86 -12.79 -14.25
C ALA A 391 -4.90 -13.90 -14.45
N GLY A 392 -5.58 -14.32 -13.37
CA GLY A 392 -6.68 -15.28 -13.44
C GLY A 392 -7.87 -14.78 -14.28
N LEU A 393 -8.25 -13.49 -14.13
CA LEU A 393 -9.33 -12.91 -14.96
C LEU A 393 -8.97 -12.91 -16.44
N ILE A 394 -7.72 -12.61 -16.81
CA ILE A 394 -7.25 -12.63 -18.20
C ILE A 394 -7.30 -14.05 -18.78
N GLU A 395 -7.02 -15.06 -17.97
CA GLU A 395 -7.17 -16.49 -18.29
C GLU A 395 -8.61 -16.98 -18.32
N GLY A 396 -9.60 -16.14 -17.95
CA GLY A 396 -11.00 -16.54 -17.86
C GLY A 396 -11.31 -17.40 -16.62
N GLN A 397 -10.44 -17.43 -15.62
CA GLN A 397 -10.67 -18.13 -14.37
C GLN A 397 -11.70 -17.38 -13.52
N LEU A 398 -12.56 -18.11 -12.84
CA LEU A 398 -13.45 -17.52 -11.84
C LEU A 398 -12.64 -17.13 -10.60
N PRO A 399 -12.74 -15.87 -10.13
CA PRO A 399 -12.03 -15.44 -8.93
C PRO A 399 -12.62 -16.16 -7.70
N ASN A 400 -11.76 -16.46 -6.73
CA ASN A 400 -12.15 -17.11 -5.47
C ASN A 400 -12.70 -16.13 -4.42
N ILE A 401 -12.87 -14.87 -4.77
CA ILE A 401 -13.47 -13.81 -3.96
C ILE A 401 -14.45 -13.01 -4.82
N ASP A 402 -15.42 -12.35 -4.19
CA ASP A 402 -16.27 -11.38 -4.87
C ASP A 402 -15.45 -10.13 -5.28
N LEU A 403 -15.41 -9.84 -6.58
CA LEU A 403 -14.71 -8.67 -7.12
C LEU A 403 -15.64 -7.45 -7.29
N SER A 404 -16.93 -7.56 -7.03
CA SER A 404 -17.87 -6.44 -7.19
C SER A 404 -17.50 -5.19 -6.38
N PRO A 405 -16.97 -5.29 -5.13
CA PRO A 405 -16.53 -4.11 -4.38
C PRO A 405 -15.35 -3.37 -5.00
N TYR A 406 -14.58 -4.03 -5.87
CA TYR A 406 -13.38 -3.46 -6.50
C TYR A 406 -13.60 -3.08 -7.96
N ALA A 407 -14.81 -3.30 -8.52
CA ALA A 407 -15.12 -3.04 -9.91
C ALA A 407 -14.73 -1.61 -10.31
N PRO A 408 -13.98 -1.39 -11.42
CA PRO A 408 -13.60 -0.05 -11.86
C PRO A 408 -14.80 0.83 -12.16
N GLU A 409 -15.90 0.25 -12.66
CA GLU A 409 -17.15 0.95 -13.00
C GLU A 409 -17.94 1.47 -11.80
N ARG A 410 -17.62 1.09 -10.55
CA ARG A 410 -18.33 1.60 -9.37
C ARG A 410 -18.28 3.13 -9.23
N TYR A 411 -17.37 3.78 -9.97
CA TYR A 411 -17.27 5.23 -10.08
C TYR A 411 -17.86 5.79 -11.38
N ARG A 412 -18.46 4.96 -12.23
CA ARG A 412 -19.22 5.44 -13.39
C ARG A 412 -20.47 6.15 -12.87
N ARG A 413 -20.64 7.42 -13.23
CA ARG A 413 -21.88 8.13 -12.88
C ARG A 413 -23.03 7.44 -13.61
N SER A 414 -24.02 6.99 -12.86
CA SER A 414 -25.33 6.55 -13.35
C SER A 414 -26.08 7.75 -13.98
#